data_ac15244422ad3916196963de7e3d7ad3
#
_entry.id   ac15244422ad3916196963de7e3d7ad3
#
_cell.length_a   1.000
_cell.length_b   1.000
_cell.length_c   1.000
_cell.angle_alpha   90.00
_cell.angle_beta   90.00
_cell.angle_gamma   90.00
#
_symmetry.space_group_name_H-M   'P 1'
#
loop_
_entity.id
_entity.type
_entity.pdbx_description
1 polymer ?
#
loop_
_entity_poly.entity_id
_entity_poly.type
_entity_poly.pdbx_seq_one_letter_code
_entity_poly.pdbx_strand_id
1 'polypeptide(L)'
;MAQWLFRPEHPLTARVQVNRQWQHFFGYGIVRTSEDLGVQSDRPTHQELLDWLSVEFRESGWKTKALQKLIVTSKTYRQSSVVTKVHLQKDPENKLLAHAPRLRLPSLILRDVALRSSGLLSPKVGGVPVYPYLPDSPWESLAITKERDFSYPQSKGADLYRRSLYTFWRRTIAPVNMFDASARQTCRVRTAVTSSPLHALTMLNDPTWVEAARVLAQRVTKEQPTDEARLARAFALVLGRAPAGPEPALLAKMLTNQRAVYAADAKAAEALLAIGESKRDATIPAAEHAALTATCLALYNLDAAITRD
;
A
#
# COMPACT_ATOMS: atom_id res chain seq x y z
N MET A 1 15.10 -32.87 -4.51
CA MET A 1 14.05 -31.86 -4.82
C MET A 1 14.69 -30.56 -5.34
N ALA A 2 15.47 -29.81 -4.56
CA ALA A 2 16.03 -28.52 -4.99
C ALA A 2 16.82 -28.60 -6.31
N GLN A 3 17.77 -29.52 -6.44
CA GLN A 3 18.52 -29.70 -7.68
C GLN A 3 17.65 -29.98 -8.90
N TRP A 4 16.55 -30.72 -8.73
CA TRP A 4 15.60 -30.98 -9.81
C TRP A 4 14.87 -29.72 -10.25
N LEU A 5 14.41 -28.86 -9.32
CA LEU A 5 13.73 -27.61 -9.63
C LEU A 5 14.60 -26.63 -10.43
N PHE A 6 15.91 -26.65 -10.20
CA PHE A 6 16.84 -25.73 -10.84
C PHE A 6 17.59 -26.32 -12.06
N ARG A 7 17.19 -27.50 -12.51
CA ARG A 7 17.76 -28.05 -13.77
C ARG A 7 17.46 -27.15 -14.94
N PRO A 8 18.42 -26.96 -15.89
CA PRO A 8 18.18 -26.17 -17.10
C PRO A 8 16.99 -26.62 -17.94
N GLU A 9 16.74 -27.93 -17.94
CA GLU A 9 15.67 -28.58 -18.68
C GLU A 9 14.30 -28.46 -17.99
N HIS A 10 14.24 -27.99 -16.74
CA HIS A 10 12.98 -27.88 -16.02
C HIS A 10 12.10 -26.78 -16.62
N PRO A 11 10.94 -27.09 -17.21
CA PRO A 11 10.19 -26.15 -18.05
C PRO A 11 9.42 -25.09 -17.25
N LEU A 12 9.13 -25.31 -15.98
CA LEU A 12 8.15 -24.49 -15.25
C LEU A 12 8.75 -23.54 -14.22
N THR A 13 9.84 -23.91 -13.53
CA THR A 13 10.31 -23.12 -12.38
C THR A 13 10.56 -21.65 -12.73
N ALA A 14 11.29 -21.39 -13.81
CA ALA A 14 11.57 -20.03 -14.27
C ALA A 14 10.29 -19.32 -14.75
N ARG A 15 9.46 -20.00 -15.56
CA ARG A 15 8.19 -19.44 -16.05
C ARG A 15 7.23 -19.06 -14.92
N VAL A 16 7.09 -19.91 -13.91
CA VAL A 16 6.26 -19.61 -12.73
C VAL A 16 6.75 -18.37 -12.01
N GLN A 17 8.05 -18.25 -11.78
CA GLN A 17 8.62 -17.08 -11.09
C GLN A 17 8.49 -15.81 -11.92
N VAL A 18 8.80 -15.86 -13.20
CA VAL A 18 8.63 -14.72 -14.12
C VAL A 18 7.18 -14.28 -14.16
N ASN A 19 6.23 -15.23 -14.31
CA ASN A 19 4.80 -14.94 -14.35
C ASN A 19 4.31 -14.26 -13.08
N ARG A 20 4.78 -14.70 -11.90
CA ARG A 20 4.47 -14.07 -10.61
C ARG A 20 5.06 -12.68 -10.47
N GLN A 21 6.31 -12.48 -10.88
CA GLN A 21 6.93 -11.14 -10.89
C GLN A 21 6.17 -10.20 -11.85
N TRP A 22 5.86 -10.66 -13.05
CA TRP A 22 5.05 -9.92 -14.01
C TRP A 22 3.69 -9.51 -13.44
N GLN A 23 2.99 -10.42 -12.79
CA GLN A 23 1.70 -10.17 -12.15
C GLN A 23 1.76 -9.05 -11.09
N HIS A 24 2.85 -8.93 -10.34
CA HIS A 24 3.01 -7.84 -9.36
C HIS A 24 3.06 -6.46 -10.02
N PHE A 25 3.56 -6.38 -11.26
CA PHE A 25 3.67 -5.12 -11.99
C PHE A 25 2.47 -4.82 -12.88
N PHE A 26 1.84 -5.84 -13.44
CA PHE A 26 0.75 -5.68 -14.41
C PHE A 26 -0.62 -6.15 -13.92
N GLY A 27 -0.71 -6.64 -12.67
CA GLY A 27 -1.96 -7.11 -12.06
C GLY A 27 -2.37 -8.51 -12.46
N TYR A 28 -2.03 -8.93 -13.68
CA TYR A 28 -2.21 -10.30 -14.18
C TYR A 28 -0.89 -10.84 -14.69
N GLY A 29 -0.71 -12.15 -14.58
CA GLY A 29 0.41 -12.85 -15.20
C GLY A 29 0.28 -12.87 -16.73
N ILE A 30 1.36 -13.16 -17.42
CA ILE A 30 1.34 -13.49 -18.86
C ILE A 30 0.49 -14.73 -19.10
N VAL A 31 0.55 -15.70 -18.17
CA VAL A 31 -0.45 -16.74 -17.95
C VAL A 31 -1.40 -16.25 -16.85
N ARG A 32 -2.67 -16.06 -17.20
CA ARG A 32 -3.64 -15.46 -16.26
C ARG A 32 -4.03 -16.39 -15.10
N THR A 33 -4.04 -17.69 -15.35
CA THR A 33 -4.20 -18.74 -14.33
C THR A 33 -2.91 -18.95 -13.55
N SER A 34 -2.44 -17.93 -12.82
CA SER A 34 -1.13 -17.92 -12.15
C SER A 34 -0.97 -19.03 -11.08
N GLU A 35 -2.05 -19.67 -10.68
CA GLU A 35 -2.06 -20.81 -9.74
C GLU A 35 -1.87 -22.15 -10.46
N ASP A 36 -2.12 -22.19 -11.77
CA ASP A 36 -1.94 -23.37 -12.62
C ASP A 36 -1.27 -22.96 -13.94
N LEU A 37 -0.10 -23.51 -14.20
CA LEU A 37 0.65 -23.42 -15.45
C LEU A 37 0.72 -24.81 -16.15
N GLY A 38 -0.18 -25.71 -15.81
CA GLY A 38 -0.28 -27.04 -16.37
C GLY A 38 -1.21 -27.12 -17.60
N VAL A 39 -1.73 -28.32 -17.85
CA VAL A 39 -2.57 -28.62 -19.04
C VAL A 39 -3.90 -27.86 -19.03
N GLN A 40 -4.43 -27.49 -17.85
CA GLN A 40 -5.69 -26.78 -17.70
C GLN A 40 -5.52 -25.26 -17.64
N SER A 41 -4.28 -24.76 -17.75
CA SER A 41 -4.01 -23.34 -17.68
C SER A 41 -4.45 -22.59 -18.94
N ASP A 42 -4.71 -21.30 -18.78
CA ASP A 42 -4.82 -20.39 -19.93
C ASP A 42 -3.53 -20.38 -20.74
N ARG A 43 -3.66 -20.24 -22.06
CA ARG A 43 -2.48 -19.99 -22.89
C ARG A 43 -1.86 -18.64 -22.53
N PRO A 44 -0.52 -18.53 -22.51
CA PRO A 44 0.15 -17.26 -22.33
C PRO A 44 -0.32 -16.22 -23.36
N THR A 45 -0.57 -14.99 -22.92
CA THR A 45 -0.90 -13.90 -23.85
C THR A 45 0.28 -13.55 -24.76
N HIS A 46 1.52 -13.74 -24.26
CA HIS A 46 2.77 -13.46 -24.95
C HIS A 46 3.77 -14.59 -24.66
N GLN A 47 3.64 -15.71 -25.38
CA GLN A 47 4.46 -16.92 -25.15
C GLN A 47 5.96 -16.62 -25.30
N GLU A 48 6.35 -15.99 -26.39
CA GLU A 48 7.76 -15.71 -26.68
C GLU A 48 8.39 -14.81 -25.62
N LEU A 49 7.63 -13.82 -25.12
CA LEU A 49 8.09 -12.95 -24.03
C LEU A 49 8.29 -13.72 -22.72
N LEU A 50 7.35 -14.62 -22.39
CA LEU A 50 7.46 -15.46 -21.18
C LEU A 50 8.69 -16.35 -21.26
N ASP A 51 8.92 -16.96 -22.40
CA ASP A 51 10.05 -17.85 -22.62
C ASP A 51 11.39 -17.09 -22.57
N TRP A 52 11.47 -15.96 -23.27
CA TRP A 52 12.66 -15.10 -23.23
C TRP A 52 12.99 -14.60 -21.81
N LEU A 53 12.02 -14.05 -21.10
CA LEU A 53 12.21 -13.59 -19.73
C LEU A 53 12.64 -14.73 -18.81
N SER A 54 12.15 -15.95 -19.04
CA SER A 54 12.47 -17.11 -18.23
C SER A 54 13.91 -17.59 -18.43
N VAL A 55 14.39 -17.53 -19.67
CA VAL A 55 15.78 -17.83 -20.01
C VAL A 55 16.70 -16.76 -19.39
N GLU A 56 16.40 -15.49 -19.63
CA GLU A 56 17.17 -14.35 -19.08
C GLU A 56 17.26 -14.41 -17.56
N PHE A 57 16.14 -14.71 -16.89
CA PHE A 57 16.10 -14.83 -15.44
C PHE A 57 16.99 -15.97 -14.91
N ARG A 58 16.98 -17.11 -15.57
CA ARG A 58 17.83 -18.26 -15.24
C ARG A 58 19.30 -17.95 -15.48
N GLU A 59 19.66 -17.44 -16.67
CA GLU A 59 21.03 -17.13 -17.08
C GLU A 59 21.66 -15.99 -16.26
N SER A 60 20.85 -15.04 -15.79
CA SER A 60 21.30 -14.01 -14.86
C SER A 60 21.63 -14.56 -13.44
N GLY A 61 21.48 -15.86 -13.21
CA GLY A 61 21.67 -16.51 -11.90
C GLY A 61 20.50 -16.25 -10.94
N TRP A 62 19.25 -16.26 -11.44
CA TRP A 62 18.01 -16.10 -10.66
C TRP A 62 17.92 -14.77 -9.90
N LYS A 63 18.49 -13.70 -10.44
CA LYS A 63 18.55 -12.37 -9.82
C LYS A 63 17.21 -11.64 -9.96
N THR A 64 16.33 -11.78 -8.97
CA THR A 64 15.00 -11.15 -8.95
C THR A 64 15.06 -9.64 -9.18
N LYS A 65 16.03 -8.92 -8.57
CA LYS A 65 16.17 -7.47 -8.77
C LYS A 65 16.53 -7.09 -10.21
N ALA A 66 17.31 -7.92 -10.90
CA ALA A 66 17.64 -7.69 -12.31
C ALA A 66 16.40 -7.84 -13.19
N LEU A 67 15.62 -8.90 -12.98
CA LEU A 67 14.34 -9.11 -13.67
C LEU A 67 13.35 -7.95 -13.40
N GLN A 68 13.21 -7.53 -12.14
CA GLN A 68 12.34 -6.41 -11.79
C GLN A 68 12.79 -5.12 -12.48
N LYS A 69 14.09 -4.83 -12.49
CA LYS A 69 14.65 -3.67 -13.20
C LYS A 69 14.34 -3.73 -14.69
N LEU A 70 14.50 -4.89 -15.32
CA LEU A 70 14.19 -5.10 -16.72
C LEU A 70 12.73 -4.78 -17.03
N ILE A 71 11.80 -5.26 -16.19
CA ILE A 71 10.36 -5.00 -16.33
C ILE A 71 10.06 -3.50 -16.18
N VAL A 72 10.49 -2.86 -15.09
CA VAL A 72 10.11 -1.46 -14.81
C VAL A 72 10.77 -0.43 -15.73
N THR A 73 11.87 -0.78 -16.38
CA THR A 73 12.50 0.08 -17.38
C THR A 73 11.95 -0.12 -18.79
N SER A 74 11.11 -1.12 -19.02
CA SER A 74 10.51 -1.39 -20.32
C SER A 74 9.55 -0.27 -20.75
N LYS A 75 9.42 -0.08 -22.06
CA LYS A 75 8.43 0.85 -22.61
C LYS A 75 7.01 0.46 -22.23
N THR A 76 6.72 -0.83 -22.19
CA THR A 76 5.41 -1.38 -21.80
C THR A 76 5.00 -0.98 -20.38
N TYR A 77 5.91 -1.05 -19.41
CA TYR A 77 5.63 -0.63 -18.05
C TYR A 77 5.47 0.88 -17.90
N ARG A 78 6.19 1.66 -18.72
CA ARG A 78 6.22 3.12 -18.65
C ARG A 78 5.15 3.81 -19.50
N GLN A 79 4.20 3.06 -20.03
CA GLN A 79 3.05 3.62 -20.75
C GLN A 79 2.13 4.38 -19.78
N SER A 80 1.31 5.28 -20.37
CA SER A 80 0.21 5.92 -19.63
C SER A 80 -0.88 4.92 -19.28
N SER A 81 -1.50 5.08 -18.12
CA SER A 81 -2.68 4.32 -17.68
C SER A 81 -4.00 4.84 -18.26
N VAL A 82 -3.97 5.92 -19.05
CA VAL A 82 -5.16 6.52 -19.65
C VAL A 82 -5.79 5.57 -20.67
N VAL A 83 -7.04 5.16 -20.40
CA VAL A 83 -7.80 4.26 -21.25
C VAL A 83 -8.62 5.05 -22.25
N THR A 84 -8.47 4.77 -23.54
CA THR A 84 -9.23 5.37 -24.64
C THR A 84 -10.44 4.50 -25.03
N LYS A 85 -11.39 5.08 -25.74
CA LYS A 85 -12.52 4.31 -26.32
C LYS A 85 -12.05 3.18 -27.22
N VAL A 86 -10.98 3.40 -27.97
CA VAL A 86 -10.37 2.37 -28.84
C VAL A 86 -9.80 1.20 -28.04
N HIS A 87 -9.15 1.47 -26.89
CA HIS A 87 -8.66 0.42 -26.01
C HIS A 87 -9.81 -0.45 -25.51
N LEU A 88 -10.91 0.17 -25.03
CA LEU A 88 -12.08 -0.56 -24.54
C LEU A 88 -12.77 -1.41 -25.61
N GLN A 89 -12.77 -0.95 -26.86
CA GLN A 89 -13.40 -1.69 -27.95
C GLN A 89 -12.56 -2.86 -28.46
N LYS A 90 -11.22 -2.66 -28.56
CA LYS A 90 -10.33 -3.66 -29.16
C LYS A 90 -9.72 -4.64 -28.16
N ASP A 91 -9.43 -4.18 -26.97
CA ASP A 91 -8.78 -5.00 -25.92
C ASP A 91 -9.26 -4.57 -24.53
N PRO A 92 -10.54 -4.84 -24.16
CA PRO A 92 -11.13 -4.40 -22.90
C PRO A 92 -10.41 -4.98 -21.67
N GLU A 93 -9.75 -6.10 -21.82
CA GLU A 93 -8.99 -6.77 -20.75
C GLU A 93 -7.50 -6.41 -20.73
N ASN A 94 -7.07 -5.50 -21.62
CA ASN A 94 -5.67 -5.11 -21.79
C ASN A 94 -4.70 -6.31 -21.92
N LYS A 95 -5.11 -7.34 -22.66
CA LYS A 95 -4.28 -8.52 -22.93
C LYS A 95 -3.08 -8.20 -23.79
N LEU A 96 -3.22 -7.22 -24.68
CA LEU A 96 -2.16 -6.75 -25.59
C LEU A 96 -1.24 -5.70 -24.95
N LEU A 97 -1.49 -5.33 -23.70
CA LEU A 97 -0.69 -4.35 -22.95
C LEU A 97 -0.57 -3.00 -23.67
N ALA A 98 -1.68 -2.53 -24.27
CA ALA A 98 -1.71 -1.28 -25.01
C ALA A 98 -1.67 -0.02 -24.14
N HIS A 99 -1.89 -0.16 -22.83
CA HIS A 99 -1.75 0.88 -21.83
C HIS A 99 -1.24 0.28 -20.50
N ALA A 100 -0.70 1.11 -19.61
CA ALA A 100 -0.34 0.66 -18.27
C ALA A 100 -1.59 0.25 -17.47
N PRO A 101 -1.51 -0.78 -16.62
CA PRO A 101 -2.61 -1.14 -15.74
C PRO A 101 -2.72 -0.14 -14.60
N ARG A 102 -3.94 0.19 -14.22
CA ARG A 102 -4.22 0.93 -13.00
C ARG A 102 -4.52 -0.05 -11.87
N LEU A 103 -3.62 -0.13 -10.90
CA LEU A 103 -3.66 -1.13 -9.86
C LEU A 103 -3.86 -0.51 -8.48
N ARG A 104 -4.87 -0.97 -7.76
CA ARG A 104 -5.02 -0.63 -6.35
C ARG A 104 -3.88 -1.23 -5.54
N LEU A 105 -3.31 -0.44 -4.64
CA LEU A 105 -2.28 -0.89 -3.73
C LEU A 105 -2.88 -1.76 -2.60
N PRO A 106 -2.22 -2.87 -2.23
CA PRO A 106 -2.61 -3.66 -1.05
C PRO A 106 -2.53 -2.84 0.23
N SER A 107 -3.38 -3.12 1.20
CA SER A 107 -3.44 -2.41 2.49
C SER A 107 -2.11 -2.37 3.24
N LEU A 108 -1.32 -3.43 3.16
CA LEU A 108 0.04 -3.49 3.73
C LEU A 108 0.96 -2.40 3.16
N ILE A 109 0.85 -2.14 1.87
CA ILE A 109 1.63 -1.10 1.18
C ILE A 109 1.08 0.28 1.53
N LEU A 110 -0.25 0.46 1.56
CA LEU A 110 -0.88 1.72 1.95
C LEU A 110 -0.45 2.16 3.36
N ARG A 111 -0.42 1.24 4.31
CA ARG A 111 0.11 1.53 5.66
C ARG A 111 1.58 1.93 5.61
N ASP A 112 2.41 1.19 4.87
CA ASP A 112 3.84 1.52 4.75
C ASP A 112 4.07 2.89 4.07
N VAL A 113 3.22 3.28 3.11
CA VAL A 113 3.23 4.62 2.47
C VAL A 113 2.89 5.70 3.50
N ALA A 114 1.86 5.50 4.32
CA ALA A 114 1.49 6.46 5.36
C ALA A 114 2.62 6.66 6.39
N LEU A 115 3.20 5.56 6.87
CA LEU A 115 4.34 5.62 7.78
C LEU A 115 5.60 6.25 7.14
N ARG A 116 5.84 5.99 5.86
CA ARG A 116 6.99 6.54 5.13
C ARG A 116 6.84 8.04 4.88
N SER A 117 5.69 8.48 4.40
CA SER A 117 5.42 9.89 4.10
C SER A 117 5.43 10.76 5.35
N SER A 118 4.92 10.26 6.47
CA SER A 118 4.98 10.93 7.76
C SER A 118 6.40 10.98 8.36
N GLY A 119 7.25 10.00 8.05
CA GLY A 119 8.58 9.83 8.65
C GLY A 119 8.59 8.90 9.87
N LEU A 120 7.46 8.27 10.20
CA LEU A 120 7.36 7.31 11.31
C LEU A 120 8.00 5.95 10.98
N LEU A 121 8.11 5.57 9.69
CA LEU A 121 8.53 4.24 9.28
C LEU A 121 9.89 3.83 9.86
N SER A 122 9.90 2.78 10.67
CA SER A 122 11.13 2.16 11.17
C SER A 122 11.78 1.30 10.07
N PRO A 123 13.06 1.56 9.70
CA PRO A 123 13.76 0.84 8.63
C PRO A 123 14.32 -0.52 9.07
N LYS A 124 14.15 -0.92 10.34
CA LYS A 124 14.70 -2.17 10.89
C LYS A 124 14.26 -3.38 10.08
N VAL A 125 15.19 -4.19 9.62
CA VAL A 125 14.98 -5.43 8.88
C VAL A 125 15.21 -6.64 9.78
N GLY A 126 14.31 -7.64 9.66
CA GLY A 126 14.40 -8.89 10.43
C GLY A 126 13.93 -8.76 11.89
N GLY A 127 14.05 -9.81 12.65
CA GLY A 127 13.61 -9.89 14.04
C GLY A 127 12.19 -10.43 14.22
N VAL A 128 11.70 -10.34 15.46
CA VAL A 128 10.38 -10.85 15.85
C VAL A 128 9.23 -10.03 15.25
N PRO A 129 8.03 -10.62 15.10
CA PRO A 129 6.84 -9.88 14.69
C PRO A 129 6.51 -8.74 15.63
N VAL A 130 5.82 -7.73 15.11
CA VAL A 130 5.34 -6.56 15.84
C VAL A 130 3.82 -6.49 15.84
N TYR A 131 3.27 -5.79 16.82
CA TYR A 131 1.85 -5.67 17.10
C TYR A 131 1.43 -4.20 16.91
N PRO A 132 1.06 -3.75 15.70
CA PRO A 132 0.57 -2.39 15.48
C PRO A 132 -0.76 -2.14 16.19
N TYR A 133 -1.31 -0.92 16.08
CA TYR A 133 -2.63 -0.61 16.60
C TYR A 133 -3.66 -1.64 16.12
N LEU A 134 -4.49 -2.08 17.04
CA LEU A 134 -5.64 -2.93 16.76
C LEU A 134 -6.83 -2.32 17.51
N PRO A 135 -7.99 -2.14 16.89
CA PRO A 135 -9.21 -1.77 17.60
C PRO A 135 -9.54 -2.78 18.71
N ASP A 136 -10.24 -2.31 19.75
CA ASP A 136 -10.57 -3.13 20.93
C ASP A 136 -11.02 -4.54 20.56
N SER A 137 -10.28 -5.39 21.05
CA SER A 137 -10.21 -6.85 21.09
C SER A 137 -11.33 -7.68 20.45
N PRO A 138 -11.26 -7.98 19.14
CA PRO A 138 -12.00 -9.14 18.65
C PRO A 138 -11.38 -10.48 19.12
N TRP A 139 -10.22 -10.45 19.78
CA TRP A 139 -9.44 -11.63 20.15
C TRP A 139 -9.98 -12.32 21.40
N GLU A 140 -10.44 -11.55 22.38
CA GLU A 140 -11.01 -12.06 23.62
C GLU A 140 -12.38 -12.73 23.39
N SER A 141 -13.20 -12.17 22.50
CA SER A 141 -14.50 -12.74 22.16
C SER A 141 -14.43 -14.06 21.39
N LEU A 142 -13.27 -14.37 20.82
CA LEU A 142 -13.03 -15.61 20.07
C LEU A 142 -12.25 -16.65 20.88
N ALA A 143 -11.98 -16.37 22.16
CA ALA A 143 -11.40 -17.31 23.09
C ALA A 143 -12.44 -18.37 23.50
N ILE A 144 -12.60 -19.42 22.69
CA ILE A 144 -13.50 -20.56 22.95
C ILE A 144 -12.96 -21.41 24.12
N THR A 145 -11.67 -21.33 24.44
CA THR A 145 -11.04 -22.05 25.53
C THR A 145 -10.14 -21.14 26.35
N LYS A 146 -10.24 -21.24 27.68
CA LYS A 146 -9.39 -20.49 28.62
C LYS A 146 -7.90 -20.91 28.61
N GLU A 147 -7.56 -21.93 27.85
CA GLU A 147 -6.23 -22.54 27.81
C GLU A 147 -5.22 -21.83 26.87
N ARG A 148 -5.67 -20.86 26.07
CA ARG A 148 -4.79 -20.15 25.12
C ARG A 148 -4.70 -18.68 25.49
N ASP A 149 -3.48 -18.17 25.58
CA ASP A 149 -3.22 -16.75 25.69
C ASP A 149 -3.63 -16.03 24.38
N PHE A 150 -4.69 -15.21 24.48
CA PHE A 150 -5.21 -14.39 23.41
C PHE A 150 -4.77 -12.92 23.56
N SER A 151 -3.78 -12.65 24.41
CA SER A 151 -3.27 -11.29 24.56
C SER A 151 -2.73 -10.73 23.25
N TYR A 152 -2.96 -9.45 23.05
CA TYR A 152 -2.38 -8.67 21.95
C TYR A 152 -1.50 -7.58 22.57
N PRO A 153 -0.23 -7.86 22.87
CA PRO A 153 0.68 -6.90 23.48
C PRO A 153 1.09 -5.86 22.43
N GLN A 154 0.31 -4.78 22.31
CA GLN A 154 0.61 -3.70 21.37
C GLN A 154 2.07 -3.25 21.51
N SER A 155 2.80 -3.23 20.40
CA SER A 155 4.16 -2.73 20.33
C SER A 155 4.22 -1.25 20.67
N LYS A 156 5.39 -0.80 21.18
CA LYS A 156 5.64 0.59 21.55
C LYS A 156 6.87 1.15 20.83
N GLY A 157 6.95 2.46 20.75
CA GLY A 157 8.09 3.16 20.13
C GLY A 157 8.32 2.75 18.68
N ALA A 158 9.58 2.58 18.28
CA ALA A 158 9.95 2.27 16.91
C ALA A 158 9.37 0.94 16.36
N ASP A 159 9.08 -0.02 17.24
CA ASP A 159 8.52 -1.31 16.82
C ASP A 159 7.03 -1.17 16.40
N LEU A 160 6.31 -0.17 16.90
CA LEU A 160 4.94 0.13 16.47
C LEU A 160 4.89 0.54 14.98
N TYR A 161 5.94 1.16 14.48
CA TYR A 161 6.01 1.75 13.14
C TYR A 161 6.84 0.93 12.15
N ARG A 162 7.09 -0.34 12.44
CA ARG A 162 7.78 -1.23 11.51
C ARG A 162 6.93 -1.49 10.27
N ARG A 163 7.60 -1.90 9.18
CA ARG A 163 6.92 -2.29 7.93
C ARG A 163 5.85 -3.34 8.20
N SER A 164 4.75 -3.22 7.48
CA SER A 164 3.59 -4.11 7.59
C SER A 164 3.92 -5.59 7.37
N LEU A 165 5.03 -5.87 6.66
CA LEU A 165 5.58 -7.22 6.51
C LEU A 165 5.87 -7.93 7.84
N TYR A 166 6.21 -7.16 8.89
CA TYR A 166 6.55 -7.68 10.22
C TYR A 166 5.37 -7.75 11.18
N THR A 167 4.17 -7.37 10.73
CA THR A 167 2.97 -7.42 11.57
C THR A 167 2.63 -8.85 11.95
N PHE A 168 2.36 -9.05 13.25
CA PHE A 168 1.90 -10.33 13.76
C PHE A 168 0.53 -10.69 13.18
N TRP A 169 0.40 -11.94 12.76
CA TRP A 169 -0.81 -12.48 12.16
C TRP A 169 -1.25 -13.75 12.86
N ARG A 170 -2.53 -13.83 13.20
CA ARG A 170 -3.17 -15.10 13.52
C ARG A 170 -3.96 -15.62 12.32
N ARG A 171 -3.99 -16.96 12.17
CA ARG A 171 -4.71 -17.65 11.09
C ARG A 171 -6.21 -17.35 11.15
N THR A 172 -6.77 -17.25 12.35
CA THR A 172 -8.21 -17.08 12.57
C THR A 172 -8.68 -15.65 12.44
N ILE A 173 -7.78 -14.67 12.67
CA ILE A 173 -8.13 -13.25 12.65
C ILE A 173 -6.99 -12.49 11.97
N ALA A 174 -7.26 -12.00 10.77
CA ALA A 174 -6.40 -11.01 10.14
C ALA A 174 -6.51 -9.67 10.89
N PRO A 175 -5.46 -8.83 10.91
CA PRO A 175 -5.58 -7.47 11.41
C PRO A 175 -6.71 -6.73 10.70
N VAL A 176 -7.69 -6.25 11.47
CA VAL A 176 -8.95 -5.66 10.94
C VAL A 176 -8.67 -4.42 10.08
N ASN A 177 -7.61 -3.69 10.41
CA ASN A 177 -7.16 -2.51 9.68
C ASN A 177 -6.30 -2.84 8.44
N MET A 178 -6.03 -4.11 8.18
CA MET A 178 -5.34 -4.60 6.98
C MET A 178 -6.35 -5.37 6.12
N PHE A 179 -7.32 -4.64 5.58
CA PHE A 179 -8.25 -5.15 4.59
C PHE A 179 -7.48 -5.71 3.39
N ASP A 180 -7.98 -6.68 2.68
CA ASP A 180 -7.31 -7.48 1.62
C ASP A 180 -6.22 -8.43 2.13
N ALA A 181 -6.08 -8.55 3.43
CA ALA A 181 -5.14 -9.49 3.99
C ALA A 181 -5.64 -10.94 3.78
N SER A 182 -4.79 -11.81 3.25
CA SER A 182 -5.12 -13.22 3.06
C SER A 182 -5.45 -13.89 4.39
N ALA A 183 -6.58 -14.61 4.44
CA ALA A 183 -6.99 -15.38 5.62
C ALA A 183 -6.03 -16.55 5.96
N ARG A 184 -4.99 -16.80 5.15
CA ARG A 184 -3.98 -17.86 5.32
C ARG A 184 -4.54 -19.27 5.53
N GLN A 185 -5.80 -19.49 5.16
CA GLN A 185 -6.42 -20.80 5.23
C GLN A 185 -6.06 -21.68 4.04
N THR A 186 -5.82 -21.06 2.90
CA THR A 186 -5.42 -21.72 1.64
C THR A 186 -4.24 -20.99 1.02
N CYS A 187 -3.41 -21.72 0.28
CA CYS A 187 -2.38 -21.11 -0.54
C CYS A 187 -3.04 -20.32 -1.69
N ARG A 188 -2.77 -19.03 -1.78
CA ARG A 188 -3.20 -18.18 -2.89
C ARG A 188 -2.00 -17.48 -3.50
N VAL A 189 -1.91 -17.52 -4.80
CA VAL A 189 -0.86 -16.82 -5.58
C VAL A 189 -1.23 -15.35 -5.76
N ARG A 190 -2.53 -15.05 -5.82
CA ARG A 190 -3.06 -13.70 -5.97
C ARG A 190 -4.06 -13.40 -4.86
N THR A 191 -3.84 -12.30 -4.15
CA THR A 191 -4.84 -11.74 -3.24
C THR A 191 -5.79 -10.84 -4.04
N ALA A 192 -7.09 -11.03 -3.84
CA ALA A 192 -8.07 -10.10 -4.40
C ALA A 192 -7.92 -8.76 -3.67
N VAL A 193 -7.64 -7.70 -4.43
CA VAL A 193 -7.61 -6.34 -3.89
C VAL A 193 -8.95 -5.71 -4.21
N THR A 194 -9.69 -5.32 -3.15
CA THR A 194 -11.01 -4.73 -3.27
C THR A 194 -10.99 -3.25 -2.91
N SER A 195 -11.97 -2.50 -3.38
CA SER A 195 -12.20 -1.11 -2.97
C SER A 195 -13.62 -0.99 -2.46
N SER A 196 -13.78 -0.77 -1.15
CA SER A 196 -15.08 -0.60 -0.54
C SER A 196 -15.11 0.66 0.32
N PRO A 197 -16.30 1.23 0.59
CA PRO A 197 -16.44 2.36 1.52
C PRO A 197 -15.87 2.09 2.91
N LEU A 198 -15.88 0.83 3.37
CA LEU A 198 -15.28 0.45 4.65
C LEU A 198 -13.77 0.66 4.67
N HIS A 199 -13.07 0.47 3.56
CA HIS A 199 -11.64 0.73 3.48
C HIS A 199 -11.34 2.22 3.64
N ALA A 200 -12.10 3.09 2.96
CA ALA A 200 -11.98 4.54 3.12
C ALA A 200 -12.28 4.97 4.57
N LEU A 201 -13.34 4.41 5.17
CA LEU A 201 -13.70 4.67 6.55
C LEU A 201 -12.60 4.21 7.53
N THR A 202 -12.02 3.05 7.31
CA THR A 202 -10.88 2.56 8.11
C THR A 202 -9.69 3.51 8.01
N MET A 203 -9.31 3.94 6.79
CA MET A 203 -8.19 4.87 6.60
C MET A 203 -8.44 6.25 7.21
N LEU A 204 -9.71 6.66 7.41
CA LEU A 204 -10.07 7.92 8.05
C LEU A 204 -10.11 7.83 9.59
N ASN A 205 -10.29 6.64 10.17
CA ASN A 205 -10.54 6.49 11.60
C ASN A 205 -9.50 5.64 12.35
N ASP A 206 -8.74 4.80 11.65
CA ASP A 206 -7.74 3.96 12.31
C ASP A 206 -6.56 4.80 12.85
N PRO A 207 -6.14 4.57 14.09
CA PRO A 207 -5.07 5.34 14.73
C PRO A 207 -3.79 5.44 13.91
N THR A 208 -3.44 4.42 13.14
CA THR A 208 -2.22 4.42 12.31
C THR A 208 -2.23 5.54 11.27
N TRP A 209 -3.37 5.70 10.55
CA TRP A 209 -3.49 6.73 9.50
C TRP A 209 -3.68 8.11 10.09
N VAL A 210 -4.46 8.22 11.16
CA VAL A 210 -4.67 9.51 11.86
C VAL A 210 -3.34 10.01 12.42
N GLU A 211 -2.59 9.16 13.11
CA GLU A 211 -1.27 9.52 13.64
C GLU A 211 -0.29 9.85 12.52
N ALA A 212 -0.24 9.04 11.45
CA ALA A 212 0.62 9.32 10.31
C ALA A 212 0.29 10.69 9.66
N ALA A 213 -1.00 11.02 9.52
CA ALA A 213 -1.44 12.32 9.01
C ALA A 213 -1.03 13.47 9.95
N ARG A 214 -1.15 13.29 11.27
CA ARG A 214 -0.72 14.27 12.26
C ARG A 214 0.79 14.52 12.20
N VAL A 215 1.57 13.47 12.11
CA VAL A 215 3.04 13.59 12.03
C VAL A 215 3.47 14.14 10.68
N LEU A 216 2.76 13.81 9.58
CA LEU A 216 2.99 14.42 8.27
C LEU A 216 2.71 15.93 8.32
N ALA A 217 1.59 16.35 8.92
CA ALA A 217 1.25 17.77 9.11
C ALA A 217 2.34 18.50 9.89
N GLN A 218 2.79 17.93 11.00
CA GLN A 218 3.90 18.47 11.79
C GLN A 218 5.21 18.56 10.99
N ARG A 219 5.53 17.54 10.22
CA ARG A 219 6.71 17.47 9.37
C ARG A 219 6.72 18.60 8.33
N VAL A 220 5.64 18.73 7.56
CA VAL A 220 5.60 19.75 6.50
C VAL A 220 5.53 21.18 7.05
N THR A 221 4.95 21.37 8.24
CA THR A 221 4.98 22.66 8.93
C THR A 221 6.40 23.08 9.30
N LYS A 222 7.26 22.13 9.67
CA LYS A 222 8.68 22.39 9.94
C LYS A 222 9.53 22.56 8.69
N GLU A 223 9.20 21.79 7.63
CA GLU A 223 9.96 21.81 6.38
C GLU A 223 9.63 23.05 5.51
N GLN A 224 8.42 23.63 5.64
CA GLN A 224 7.92 24.64 4.72
C GLN A 224 7.28 25.83 5.44
N PRO A 225 7.59 27.08 5.04
CA PRO A 225 7.12 28.28 5.72
C PRO A 225 5.67 28.66 5.37
N THR A 226 5.20 28.37 4.15
CA THR A 226 3.88 28.81 3.65
C THR A 226 2.92 27.65 3.52
N ASP A 227 1.62 27.91 3.60
CA ASP A 227 0.58 26.87 3.46
C ASP A 227 0.61 26.20 2.10
N GLU A 228 0.81 26.97 1.03
CA GLU A 228 0.93 26.44 -0.32
C GLU A 228 2.09 25.44 -0.43
N ALA A 229 3.26 25.81 0.08
CA ALA A 229 4.43 24.94 0.08
C ALA A 229 4.23 23.70 0.97
N ARG A 230 3.56 23.83 2.13
CA ARG A 230 3.20 22.72 3.03
C ARG A 230 2.29 21.73 2.33
N LEU A 231 1.23 22.21 1.69
CA LEU A 231 0.27 21.37 0.96
C LEU A 231 0.94 20.68 -0.23
N ALA A 232 1.72 21.39 -1.01
CA ALA A 232 2.47 20.81 -2.14
C ALA A 232 3.47 19.75 -1.65
N ARG A 233 4.15 20.00 -0.52
CA ARG A 233 5.08 19.05 0.07
C ARG A 233 4.39 17.80 0.60
N ALA A 234 3.28 17.94 1.33
CA ALA A 234 2.46 16.83 1.82
C ALA A 234 1.96 15.97 0.65
N PHE A 235 1.43 16.62 -0.37
CA PHE A 235 0.96 15.96 -1.59
C PHE A 235 2.09 15.15 -2.27
N ALA A 236 3.26 15.76 -2.45
CA ALA A 236 4.41 15.11 -3.07
C ALA A 236 4.94 13.93 -2.23
N LEU A 237 4.90 14.00 -0.90
CA LEU A 237 5.30 12.91 -0.02
C LEU A 237 4.35 11.71 -0.08
N VAL A 238 3.05 11.95 -0.31
CA VAL A 238 2.02 10.89 -0.36
C VAL A 238 1.90 10.31 -1.77
N LEU A 239 1.86 11.16 -2.81
CA LEU A 239 1.56 10.75 -4.18
C LEU A 239 2.80 10.61 -5.08
N GLY A 240 3.98 11.04 -4.64
CA GLY A 240 5.21 10.96 -5.42
C GLY A 240 5.33 11.99 -6.56
N ARG A 241 4.40 12.94 -6.67
CA ARG A 241 4.38 14.01 -7.68
C ARG A 241 3.94 15.35 -7.08
N ALA A 242 4.23 16.43 -7.75
CA ALA A 242 3.66 17.73 -7.39
C ALA A 242 2.16 17.81 -7.73
N PRO A 243 1.37 18.59 -6.98
CA PRO A 243 -0.01 18.88 -7.34
C PRO A 243 -0.07 19.70 -8.63
N ALA A 244 -1.07 19.42 -9.48
CA ALA A 244 -1.22 20.05 -10.79
C ALA A 244 -2.68 20.43 -11.11
N GLY A 245 -2.88 21.33 -12.07
CA GLY A 245 -4.22 21.76 -12.49
C GLY A 245 -5.05 22.34 -11.33
N PRO A 246 -6.24 21.79 -11.03
CA PRO A 246 -7.11 22.29 -9.96
C PRO A 246 -6.68 21.86 -8.56
N GLU A 247 -5.74 20.92 -8.41
CA GLU A 247 -5.39 20.29 -7.12
C GLU A 247 -4.90 21.31 -6.08
N PRO A 248 -4.01 22.29 -6.41
CA PRO A 248 -3.55 23.27 -5.41
C PRO A 248 -4.69 24.09 -4.81
N ALA A 249 -5.63 24.55 -5.65
CA ALA A 249 -6.76 25.36 -5.21
C ALA A 249 -7.74 24.54 -4.33
N LEU A 250 -7.97 23.28 -4.68
CA LEU A 250 -8.80 22.37 -3.90
C LEU A 250 -8.19 22.08 -2.52
N LEU A 251 -6.88 21.86 -2.45
CA LEU A 251 -6.16 21.63 -1.19
C LEU A 251 -6.21 22.87 -0.30
N ALA A 252 -5.99 24.06 -0.85
CA ALA A 252 -6.08 25.33 -0.11
C ALA A 252 -7.50 25.56 0.44
N LYS A 253 -8.53 25.33 -0.38
CA LYS A 253 -9.93 25.41 0.05
C LYS A 253 -10.23 24.40 1.16
N MET A 254 -9.74 23.19 1.04
CA MET A 254 -9.91 22.18 2.06
C MET A 254 -9.27 22.59 3.40
N LEU A 255 -8.02 23.06 3.37
CA LEU A 255 -7.35 23.55 4.58
C LEU A 255 -8.11 24.71 5.23
N THR A 256 -8.61 25.66 4.44
CA THR A 256 -9.42 26.77 4.94
C THR A 256 -10.70 26.28 5.63
N ASN A 257 -11.39 25.31 5.04
CA ASN A 257 -12.57 24.73 5.64
C ASN A 257 -12.25 24.00 6.95
N GLN A 258 -11.17 23.23 7.00
CA GLN A 258 -10.75 22.53 8.21
C GLN A 258 -10.32 23.50 9.33
N ARG A 259 -9.69 24.63 8.99
CA ARG A 259 -9.41 25.70 9.95
C ARG A 259 -10.67 26.25 10.60
N ALA A 260 -11.71 26.49 9.81
CA ALA A 260 -12.98 26.97 10.35
C ALA A 260 -13.61 25.96 11.33
N VAL A 261 -13.56 24.66 10.99
CA VAL A 261 -14.08 23.58 11.86
C VAL A 261 -13.34 23.54 13.18
N TYR A 262 -12.01 23.47 13.17
CA TYR A 262 -11.23 23.31 14.41
C TYR A 262 -11.00 24.61 15.17
N ALA A 263 -11.22 25.79 14.57
CA ALA A 263 -11.31 27.05 15.30
C ALA A 263 -12.60 27.15 16.11
N ALA A 264 -13.69 26.56 15.59
CA ALA A 264 -14.98 26.53 16.30
C ALA A 264 -15.03 25.46 17.41
N ASP A 265 -14.24 24.38 17.31
CA ASP A 265 -14.23 23.28 18.29
C ASP A 265 -12.79 22.88 18.67
N ALA A 266 -12.28 23.57 19.69
CA ALA A 266 -10.96 23.30 20.24
C ALA A 266 -10.86 21.89 20.90
N LYS A 267 -11.97 21.35 21.43
CA LYS A 267 -11.97 20.01 22.03
C LYS A 267 -11.80 18.93 20.97
N ALA A 268 -12.47 19.07 19.82
CA ALA A 268 -12.29 18.18 18.67
C ALA A 268 -10.85 18.24 18.14
N ALA A 269 -10.24 19.43 18.09
CA ALA A 269 -8.84 19.59 17.70
C ALA A 269 -7.90 18.81 18.62
N GLU A 270 -8.03 18.98 19.92
CA GLU A 270 -7.18 18.27 20.91
C GLU A 270 -7.44 16.75 20.89
N ALA A 271 -8.68 16.31 20.73
CA ALA A 271 -9.03 14.90 20.64
C ALA A 271 -8.37 14.24 19.40
N LEU A 272 -8.43 14.89 18.23
CA LEU A 272 -7.75 14.40 17.02
C LEU A 272 -6.23 14.30 17.23
N LEU A 273 -5.63 15.30 17.83
CA LEU A 273 -4.19 15.40 18.04
C LEU A 273 -3.67 14.47 19.16
N ALA A 274 -4.54 13.95 20.02
CA ALA A 274 -4.20 12.97 21.04
C ALA A 274 -4.07 11.54 20.52
N ILE A 275 -4.53 11.26 19.29
CA ILE A 275 -4.49 9.93 18.70
C ILE A 275 -3.05 9.55 18.35
N GLY A 276 -2.65 8.33 18.75
CA GLY A 276 -1.34 7.75 18.47
C GLY A 276 -0.32 7.94 19.60
N GLU A 277 0.81 7.22 19.52
CA GLU A 277 1.83 7.18 20.58
C GLU A 277 2.90 8.28 20.40
N SER A 278 3.13 8.73 19.17
CA SER A 278 4.15 9.74 18.92
C SER A 278 3.78 11.10 19.52
N LYS A 279 4.76 11.76 20.13
CA LYS A 279 4.52 13.03 20.81
C LYS A 279 4.19 14.15 19.80
N ARG A 280 3.15 14.91 20.11
CA ARG A 280 2.80 16.12 19.40
C ARG A 280 3.82 17.23 19.66
N ASP A 281 4.11 18.03 18.66
CA ASP A 281 4.82 19.29 18.84
C ASP A 281 3.86 20.38 19.36
N ALA A 282 4.02 20.74 20.62
CA ALA A 282 3.18 21.73 21.28
C ALA A 282 3.43 23.17 20.78
N THR A 283 4.49 23.42 20.01
CA THR A 283 4.74 24.75 19.43
C THR A 283 3.79 25.10 18.29
N ILE A 284 3.13 24.08 17.70
CA ILE A 284 2.13 24.27 16.65
C ILE A 284 0.78 24.47 17.30
N PRO A 285 0.04 25.58 17.06
CA PRO A 285 -1.29 25.81 17.60
C PRO A 285 -2.24 24.65 17.27
N ALA A 286 -3.04 24.21 18.24
CA ALA A 286 -3.85 22.99 18.12
C ALA A 286 -4.81 23.04 16.92
N ALA A 287 -5.55 24.13 16.75
CA ALA A 287 -6.50 24.26 15.64
C ALA A 287 -5.79 24.19 14.26
N GLU A 288 -4.65 24.83 14.11
CA GLU A 288 -3.84 24.80 12.88
C GLU A 288 -3.30 23.39 12.60
N HIS A 289 -2.75 22.74 13.63
CA HIS A 289 -2.23 21.39 13.50
C HIS A 289 -3.34 20.39 13.16
N ALA A 290 -4.51 20.50 13.81
CA ALA A 290 -5.65 19.64 13.53
C ALA A 290 -6.21 19.87 12.12
N ALA A 291 -6.32 21.10 11.67
CA ALA A 291 -6.77 21.43 10.31
C ALA A 291 -5.85 20.83 9.24
N LEU A 292 -4.55 21.00 9.41
CA LEU A 292 -3.58 20.40 8.48
C LEU A 292 -3.53 18.88 8.58
N THR A 293 -3.73 18.30 9.79
CA THR A 293 -3.84 16.85 10.00
C THR A 293 -5.03 16.29 9.22
N ALA A 294 -6.21 16.88 9.33
CA ALA A 294 -7.39 16.44 8.60
C ALA A 294 -7.21 16.55 7.08
N THR A 295 -6.51 17.59 6.62
CA THR A 295 -6.15 17.76 5.20
C THR A 295 -5.17 16.67 4.75
N CYS A 296 -4.15 16.34 5.53
CA CYS A 296 -3.20 15.26 5.24
C CYS A 296 -3.88 13.88 5.27
N LEU A 297 -4.83 13.67 6.18
CA LEU A 297 -5.60 12.43 6.26
C LEU A 297 -6.44 12.20 5.00
N ALA A 298 -7.03 13.25 4.45
CA ALA A 298 -7.75 13.17 3.18
C ALA A 298 -6.82 12.84 2.00
N LEU A 299 -5.56 13.29 2.00
CA LEU A 299 -4.60 12.92 0.97
C LEU A 299 -4.39 11.40 0.88
N TYR A 300 -4.36 10.70 2.01
CA TYR A 300 -4.24 9.23 2.03
C TYR A 300 -5.43 8.52 1.41
N ASN A 301 -6.62 9.16 1.36
CA ASN A 301 -7.84 8.60 0.78
C ASN A 301 -8.09 9.02 -0.67
N LEU A 302 -7.21 9.84 -1.26
CA LEU A 302 -7.31 10.15 -2.68
C LEU A 302 -7.12 8.89 -3.51
N ASP A 303 -7.89 8.75 -4.56
CA ASP A 303 -7.77 7.63 -5.48
C ASP A 303 -6.35 7.48 -6.04
N ALA A 304 -5.68 8.59 -6.38
CA ALA A 304 -4.28 8.60 -6.79
C ALA A 304 -3.27 8.17 -5.70
N ALA A 305 -3.65 8.21 -4.41
CA ALA A 305 -2.80 7.72 -3.31
C ALA A 305 -2.97 6.22 -3.07
N ILE A 306 -4.14 5.67 -3.41
CA ILE A 306 -4.47 4.26 -3.18
C ILE A 306 -4.34 3.39 -4.42
N THR A 307 -4.08 3.99 -5.58
CA THR A 307 -3.83 3.31 -6.85
C THR A 307 -2.44 3.66 -7.36
N ARG A 308 -1.87 2.75 -8.13
CA ARG A 308 -0.66 2.96 -8.91
C ARG A 308 -1.06 3.08 -10.38
N ASP A 309 -0.70 4.19 -10.98
CA ASP A 309 -0.83 4.49 -12.41
C ASP A 309 0.47 4.21 -13.15
#